data_98fc55a854c76483c70868b4e3afdbb7
#
_entry.id   98fc55a854c76483c70868b4e3afdbb7
#
_cell.length_a   1.000
_cell.length_b   1.000
_cell.length_c   1.000
_cell.angle_alpha   90.00
_cell.angle_beta   90.00
_cell.angle_gamma   90.00
#
_symmetry.space_group_name_H-M   'P 1'
#
loop_
_entity.id
_entity.type
_entity.pdbx_description
1 polymer ?
#
loop_
_entity_poly.entity_id
_entity_poly.type
_entity_poly.pdbx_seq_one_letter_code
_entity_poly.pdbx_strand_id
1 'polypeptide(L)'
;MTERELQTPCYVIHKDSLAEGIGLLQTSLEREWNHFCVGYSFKTKSLPYVVEEMKKAGFYAEVVSEDEYDLALKHGYEKIIYNGPVKGRRTFLHALTHGAIINLDAKRELAWLRESGRRDVTVGLRVNFNLEALCPGETSAGEEGSRFGFSYETGELKWAMDELDKMGVPLSGLHLHVGSKTRSIAIYRQLARMACRLKREYDLKLSYIDLGGGYFGGMENKPKFPDYVKVIREELSEEFTPEETMLVMEPGTSLITPPIEYLTTVVDTKQTYANHLVVTDGSRIDVDPLHGKNSYFHKLLYQGTEEEREARQTIPKQVVCGFTCMENDRLFVIEDQKKLQEGDRISFQKVGGYTICLTPLFIRYFPAVYVEENGEYRIIREAWTAQEYSQKSLY
;
A
#
# COMPACT_ATOMS: atom_id res chain seq x y z
N MET A 1 5.94 28.39 -1.11
CA MET A 1 4.63 28.40 -1.84
C MET A 1 3.55 28.10 -0.83
N THR A 2 2.42 28.79 -0.90
CA THR A 2 1.25 28.57 -0.04
C THR A 2 0.25 27.61 -0.71
N GLU A 3 -0.70 27.05 0.04
CA GLU A 3 -1.75 26.17 -0.51
C GLU A 3 -2.54 26.83 -1.67
N ARG A 4 -2.78 28.15 -1.59
CA ARG A 4 -3.52 28.89 -2.62
C ARG A 4 -2.79 28.99 -3.96
N GLU A 5 -1.45 28.86 -3.95
CA GLU A 5 -0.61 28.94 -5.14
C GLU A 5 -0.44 27.59 -5.84
N LEU A 6 -0.93 26.49 -5.25
CA LEU A 6 -0.86 25.17 -5.85
C LEU A 6 -1.68 25.11 -7.13
N GLN A 7 -1.07 24.56 -8.18
CA GLN A 7 -1.78 24.24 -9.42
C GLN A 7 -2.56 22.95 -9.26
N THR A 8 -3.87 23.01 -9.43
CA THR A 8 -4.76 21.85 -9.39
C THR A 8 -4.99 21.27 -10.80
N PRO A 9 -5.35 20.00 -10.94
CA PRO A 9 -5.39 19.04 -9.85
C PRO A 9 -3.99 18.64 -9.40
N CYS A 10 -3.81 18.31 -8.12
CA CYS A 10 -2.51 17.88 -7.62
C CYS A 10 -2.63 16.99 -6.38
N TYR A 11 -1.59 16.20 -6.12
CA TYR A 11 -1.46 15.51 -4.83
C TYR A 11 -0.56 16.32 -3.90
N VAL A 12 -0.87 16.26 -2.62
CA VAL A 12 -0.04 16.84 -1.55
C VAL A 12 0.29 15.75 -0.54
N ILE A 13 1.56 15.62 -0.22
CA ILE A 13 2.07 14.73 0.83
C ILE A 13 2.38 15.59 2.05
N HIS A 14 1.70 15.33 3.17
CA HIS A 14 1.98 15.96 4.45
C HIS A 14 3.12 15.21 5.13
N LYS A 15 4.31 15.81 5.16
CA LYS A 15 5.54 15.18 5.64
C LYS A 15 5.45 14.77 7.11
N ASP A 16 4.88 15.64 7.95
CA ASP A 16 4.77 15.36 9.38
C ASP A 16 3.84 14.16 9.65
N SER A 17 2.71 14.10 8.95
CA SER A 17 1.80 12.94 9.05
C SER A 17 2.43 11.64 8.58
N LEU A 18 3.30 11.70 7.57
CA LEU A 18 4.08 10.53 7.13
C LEU A 18 5.08 10.09 8.21
N ALA A 19 5.81 11.06 8.78
CA ALA A 19 6.78 10.80 9.83
C ALA A 19 6.12 10.24 11.11
N GLU A 20 4.96 10.77 11.49
CA GLU A 20 4.16 10.24 12.62
C GLU A 20 3.77 8.78 12.41
N GLY A 21 3.29 8.42 11.21
CA GLY A 21 2.93 7.05 10.88
C GLY A 21 4.11 6.09 10.95
N ILE A 22 5.26 6.49 10.41
CA ILE A 22 6.52 5.75 10.48
C ILE A 22 6.96 5.56 11.93
N GLY A 23 7.02 6.65 12.71
CA GLY A 23 7.44 6.63 14.11
C GLY A 23 6.54 5.77 14.99
N LEU A 24 5.22 5.83 14.78
CA LEU A 24 4.27 4.99 15.52
C LEU A 24 4.52 3.50 15.28
N LEU A 25 4.78 3.10 14.04
CA LEU A 25 5.11 1.70 13.71
C LEU A 25 6.41 1.27 14.37
N GLN A 26 7.49 2.03 14.19
CA GLN A 26 8.81 1.72 14.75
C GLN A 26 8.76 1.60 16.27
N THR A 27 8.18 2.58 16.96
CA THR A 27 8.06 2.57 18.44
C THR A 27 7.21 1.37 18.92
N SER A 28 6.19 0.98 18.16
CA SER A 28 5.37 -0.19 18.51
C SER A 28 6.17 -1.48 18.41
N LEU A 29 6.97 -1.63 17.35
CA LEU A 29 7.83 -2.80 17.16
C LEU A 29 8.96 -2.84 18.17
N GLU A 30 9.67 -1.75 18.41
CA GLU A 30 10.74 -1.65 19.41
C GLU A 30 10.28 -2.08 20.80
N ARG A 31 9.06 -1.72 21.16
CA ARG A 31 8.48 -2.07 22.47
C ARG A 31 8.10 -3.53 22.61
N GLU A 32 7.49 -4.13 21.56
CA GLU A 32 6.88 -5.46 21.65
C GLU A 32 7.77 -6.56 21.06
N TRP A 33 8.58 -6.24 20.03
CA TRP A 33 9.46 -7.20 19.35
C TRP A 33 10.67 -6.48 18.76
N ASN A 34 11.71 -6.30 19.54
CA ASN A 34 12.86 -5.45 19.22
C ASN A 34 13.75 -5.95 18.07
N HIS A 35 13.63 -7.22 17.66
CA HIS A 35 14.29 -7.77 16.48
C HIS A 35 13.30 -7.80 15.32
N PHE A 36 13.23 -6.73 14.56
CA PHE A 36 12.25 -6.57 13.49
C PHE A 36 12.85 -6.00 12.20
N CYS A 37 12.11 -6.20 11.13
CA CYS A 37 12.32 -5.59 9.82
C CYS A 37 10.98 -5.03 9.30
N VAL A 38 11.01 -3.83 8.75
CA VAL A 38 9.86 -3.25 8.05
C VAL A 38 10.17 -3.22 6.56
N GLY A 39 9.38 -3.94 5.76
CA GLY A 39 9.38 -3.88 4.31
C GLY A 39 8.33 -2.90 3.81
N TYR A 40 8.73 -1.73 3.30
CA TYR A 40 7.76 -0.83 2.68
C TYR A 40 7.28 -1.39 1.35
N SER A 41 5.96 -1.56 1.21
CA SER A 41 5.34 -2.21 0.06
C SER A 41 5.25 -1.26 -1.15
N PHE A 42 6.19 -1.39 -2.12
CA PHE A 42 6.33 -0.50 -3.29
C PHE A 42 5.07 -0.43 -4.14
N LYS A 43 4.36 -1.56 -4.31
CA LYS A 43 3.10 -1.62 -5.07
C LYS A 43 2.03 -0.63 -4.62
N THR A 44 2.09 -0.17 -3.38
CA THR A 44 1.10 0.78 -2.85
C THR A 44 1.37 2.20 -3.25
N LYS A 45 2.63 2.61 -3.36
CA LYS A 45 3.10 3.89 -3.89
C LYS A 45 4.62 3.90 -4.01
N SER A 46 5.12 3.77 -5.22
CA SER A 46 6.55 3.79 -5.53
C SER A 46 7.04 5.16 -6.04
N LEU A 47 6.37 6.25 -5.63
CA LEU A 47 6.81 7.60 -5.95
C LEU A 47 8.23 7.84 -5.37
N PRO A 48 9.20 8.34 -6.15
CA PRO A 48 10.59 8.52 -5.71
C PRO A 48 10.74 9.18 -4.33
N TYR A 49 10.06 10.27 -4.07
CA TYR A 49 10.08 10.94 -2.77
C TYR A 49 9.68 9.99 -1.63
N VAL A 50 8.62 9.22 -1.82
CA VAL A 50 8.10 8.30 -0.79
C VAL A 50 9.10 7.18 -0.50
N VAL A 51 9.63 6.54 -1.54
CA VAL A 51 10.59 5.45 -1.34
C VAL A 51 11.88 5.93 -0.69
N GLU A 52 12.33 7.16 -0.99
CA GLU A 52 13.47 7.77 -0.30
C GLU A 52 13.19 8.06 1.17
N GLU A 53 12.00 8.55 1.53
CA GLU A 53 11.64 8.75 2.96
C GLU A 53 11.57 7.41 3.73
N MET A 54 11.03 6.35 3.10
CA MET A 54 11.03 5.00 3.69
C MET A 54 12.43 4.44 3.86
N LYS A 55 13.33 4.67 2.88
CA LYS A 55 14.74 4.29 2.97
C LYS A 55 15.46 5.02 4.11
N LYS A 56 15.22 6.33 4.26
CA LYS A 56 15.77 7.12 5.39
C LYS A 56 15.30 6.61 6.75
N ALA A 57 14.08 6.08 6.83
CA ALA A 57 13.55 5.42 8.02
C ALA A 57 14.20 4.05 8.30
N GLY A 58 15.10 3.57 7.44
CA GLY A 58 15.75 2.27 7.56
C GLY A 58 14.91 1.08 7.07
N PHE A 59 13.82 1.33 6.36
CA PHE A 59 12.94 0.28 5.86
C PHE A 59 13.55 -0.43 4.65
N TYR A 60 13.24 -1.70 4.50
CA TYR A 60 13.55 -2.50 3.32
C TYR A 60 12.58 -2.14 2.20
N ALA A 61 12.99 -2.33 0.94
CA ALA A 61 12.06 -2.32 -0.19
C ALA A 61 11.35 -3.68 -0.27
N GLU A 62 10.04 -3.72 0.02
CA GLU A 62 9.22 -4.88 -0.33
C GLU A 62 8.73 -4.70 -1.75
N VAL A 63 9.15 -5.62 -2.64
CA VAL A 63 8.92 -5.58 -4.08
C VAL A 63 8.28 -6.87 -4.57
N VAL A 64 7.39 -6.79 -5.58
CA VAL A 64 6.60 -7.93 -6.05
C VAL A 64 6.74 -8.21 -7.54
N SER A 65 7.59 -7.45 -8.22
CA SER A 65 7.87 -7.61 -9.66
C SER A 65 9.32 -7.32 -10.00
N GLU A 66 9.72 -7.68 -11.22
CA GLU A 66 11.04 -7.35 -11.77
C GLU A 66 11.23 -5.82 -11.85
N ASP A 67 10.20 -5.10 -12.29
CA ASP A 67 10.25 -3.64 -12.44
C ASP A 67 10.41 -2.92 -11.09
N GLU A 68 9.70 -3.37 -10.05
CA GLU A 68 9.85 -2.82 -8.71
C GLU A 68 11.22 -3.15 -8.11
N TYR A 69 11.76 -4.34 -8.39
CA TYR A 69 13.09 -4.73 -7.97
C TYR A 69 14.15 -3.82 -8.59
N ASP A 70 14.09 -3.59 -9.91
CA ASP A 70 14.99 -2.68 -10.61
C ASP A 70 14.84 -1.23 -10.12
N LEU A 71 13.60 -0.81 -9.79
CA LEU A 71 13.33 0.50 -9.21
C LEU A 71 13.99 0.64 -7.82
N ALA A 72 13.90 -0.38 -6.97
CA ALA A 72 14.54 -0.39 -5.66
C ALA A 72 16.07 -0.26 -5.79
N LEU A 73 16.69 -1.01 -6.70
CA LEU A 73 18.13 -0.88 -7.00
C LEU A 73 18.49 0.52 -7.52
N LYS A 74 17.67 1.09 -8.41
CA LYS A 74 17.86 2.46 -8.92
C LYS A 74 17.85 3.51 -7.81
N HIS A 75 17.05 3.30 -6.77
CA HIS A 75 17.02 4.14 -5.56
C HIS A 75 18.07 3.74 -4.51
N GLY A 76 19.01 2.84 -4.86
CA GLY A 76 20.10 2.43 -3.99
C GLY A 76 19.67 1.67 -2.75
N TYR A 77 18.57 0.91 -2.82
CA TYR A 77 18.21 -0.01 -1.75
C TYR A 77 19.16 -1.21 -1.77
N GLU A 78 19.83 -1.43 -0.65
CA GLU A 78 20.65 -2.61 -0.39
C GLU A 78 19.83 -3.71 0.30
N LYS A 79 18.80 -3.31 1.02
CA LYS A 79 17.92 -4.18 1.79
C LYS A 79 16.59 -4.37 1.06
N ILE A 80 16.35 -5.57 0.54
CA ILE A 80 15.19 -5.88 -0.30
C ILE A 80 14.50 -7.14 0.22
N ILE A 81 13.17 -7.12 0.24
CA ILE A 81 12.30 -8.29 0.40
C ILE A 81 11.62 -8.51 -0.95
N TYR A 82 11.87 -9.67 -1.58
CA TYR A 82 11.35 -9.97 -2.90
C TYR A 82 10.24 -11.00 -2.83
N ASN A 83 9.02 -10.53 -2.95
CA ASN A 83 7.77 -11.29 -2.93
C ASN A 83 7.14 -11.40 -4.33
N GLY A 84 5.88 -11.77 -4.35
CA GLY A 84 5.02 -11.77 -5.55
C GLY A 84 5.02 -13.08 -6.32
N PRO A 85 3.90 -13.37 -7.00
CA PRO A 85 3.66 -14.63 -7.70
C PRO A 85 4.38 -14.74 -9.04
N VAL A 86 4.86 -13.63 -9.57
CA VAL A 86 5.54 -13.55 -10.88
C VAL A 86 6.81 -12.71 -10.76
N LYS A 87 7.88 -13.36 -10.28
CA LYS A 87 9.22 -12.77 -10.31
C LYS A 87 9.87 -13.00 -11.68
N GLY A 88 10.73 -12.08 -12.11
CA GLY A 88 11.61 -12.29 -13.27
C GLY A 88 12.80 -13.17 -12.91
N ARG A 89 13.18 -14.10 -13.81
CA ARG A 89 14.32 -15.01 -13.55
C ARG A 89 15.64 -14.23 -13.36
N ARG A 90 15.85 -13.18 -14.16
CA ARG A 90 17.04 -12.32 -14.06
C ARG A 90 17.16 -11.68 -12.67
N THR A 91 16.10 -11.02 -12.23
CA THR A 91 16.08 -10.33 -10.92
C THR A 91 16.06 -11.29 -9.75
N PHE A 92 15.43 -12.44 -9.90
CA PHE A 92 15.48 -13.54 -8.89
C PHE A 92 16.92 -14.02 -8.66
N LEU A 93 17.65 -14.34 -9.73
CA LEU A 93 19.05 -14.80 -9.63
C LEU A 93 19.95 -13.67 -9.07
N HIS A 94 19.70 -12.42 -9.44
CA HIS A 94 20.42 -11.28 -8.87
C HIS A 94 20.12 -11.13 -7.38
N ALA A 95 18.86 -11.27 -6.96
CA ALA A 95 18.45 -11.15 -5.57
C ALA A 95 19.12 -12.21 -4.67
N LEU A 96 19.31 -13.45 -5.17
CA LEU A 96 20.07 -14.51 -4.48
C LEU A 96 21.53 -14.09 -4.22
N THR A 97 22.13 -13.27 -5.10
CA THR A 97 23.50 -12.79 -4.95
C THR A 97 23.61 -11.50 -4.14
N HIS A 98 22.52 -10.74 -4.10
CA HIS A 98 22.46 -9.45 -3.43
C HIS A 98 22.14 -9.55 -1.93
N GLY A 99 21.84 -10.76 -1.44
CA GLY A 99 21.48 -10.97 -0.04
C GLY A 99 20.06 -10.54 0.32
N ALA A 100 19.15 -10.49 -0.67
CA ALA A 100 17.76 -10.17 -0.43
C ALA A 100 17.05 -11.30 0.35
N ILE A 101 16.04 -10.96 1.13
CA ILE A 101 15.05 -11.91 1.64
C ILE A 101 14.12 -12.25 0.48
N ILE A 102 14.02 -13.54 0.12
CA ILE A 102 13.19 -13.97 -1.01
C ILE A 102 12.12 -14.93 -0.50
N ASN A 103 10.86 -14.51 -0.54
CA ASN A 103 9.74 -15.39 -0.22
C ASN A 103 9.24 -16.08 -1.50
N LEU A 104 9.47 -17.38 -1.61
CA LEU A 104 9.06 -18.19 -2.75
C LEU A 104 7.54 -18.36 -2.77
N ASP A 105 6.93 -18.11 -3.93
CA ASP A 105 5.48 -18.18 -4.15
C ASP A 105 5.11 -19.27 -5.18
N ALA A 106 6.07 -19.70 -6.01
CA ALA A 106 5.81 -20.57 -7.16
C ALA A 106 6.87 -21.66 -7.36
N LYS A 107 6.43 -22.82 -7.89
CA LYS A 107 7.29 -23.99 -8.17
C LYS A 107 8.49 -23.69 -9.08
N ARG A 108 8.31 -22.78 -10.04
CA ARG A 108 9.41 -22.37 -10.94
C ARG A 108 10.56 -21.69 -10.20
N GLU A 109 10.28 -21.02 -9.09
CA GLU A 109 11.30 -20.32 -8.29
C GLU A 109 12.19 -21.34 -7.57
N LEU A 110 11.62 -22.46 -7.09
CA LEU A 110 12.38 -23.61 -6.59
C LEU A 110 13.27 -24.21 -7.68
N ALA A 111 12.79 -24.31 -8.92
CA ALA A 111 13.60 -24.78 -10.04
C ALA A 111 14.79 -23.85 -10.32
N TRP A 112 14.55 -22.54 -10.36
CA TRP A 112 15.62 -21.53 -10.54
C TRP A 112 16.64 -21.53 -9.40
N LEU A 113 16.17 -21.70 -8.16
CA LEU A 113 17.06 -21.84 -7.01
C LEU A 113 17.95 -23.09 -7.15
N ARG A 114 17.39 -24.22 -7.55
CA ARG A 114 18.14 -25.47 -7.83
C ARG A 114 19.18 -25.26 -8.94
N GLU A 115 18.79 -24.65 -10.06
CA GLU A 115 19.68 -24.36 -11.19
C GLU A 115 20.82 -23.42 -10.79
N SER A 116 20.58 -22.49 -9.86
CA SER A 116 21.60 -21.56 -9.37
C SER A 116 22.72 -22.24 -8.57
N GLY A 117 22.46 -23.42 -8.00
CA GLY A 117 23.37 -24.14 -7.12
C GLY A 117 23.70 -23.44 -5.78
N ARG A 118 23.02 -22.33 -5.48
CA ARG A 118 23.26 -21.54 -4.27
C ARG A 118 22.59 -22.19 -3.07
N ARG A 119 23.28 -22.10 -1.91
CA ARG A 119 22.79 -22.63 -0.62
C ARG A 119 22.83 -21.57 0.48
N ASP A 120 23.77 -20.66 0.41
CA ASP A 120 23.91 -19.53 1.34
C ASP A 120 23.01 -18.37 0.88
N VAL A 121 21.70 -18.52 1.13
CA VAL A 121 20.65 -17.59 0.69
C VAL A 121 19.55 -17.49 1.77
N THR A 122 18.94 -16.32 1.90
CA THR A 122 17.81 -16.10 2.81
C THR A 122 16.50 -16.33 2.06
N VAL A 123 15.96 -17.55 2.20
CA VAL A 123 14.77 -17.98 1.46
C VAL A 123 13.65 -18.37 2.41
N GLY A 124 12.47 -17.84 2.21
CA GLY A 124 11.23 -18.22 2.86
C GLY A 124 10.22 -18.84 1.91
N LEU A 125 9.19 -19.44 2.45
CA LEU A 125 8.05 -19.97 1.70
C LEU A 125 6.80 -19.15 2.01
N ARG A 126 6.08 -18.73 0.98
CA ARG A 126 4.75 -18.15 1.15
C ARG A 126 3.76 -19.25 1.45
N VAL A 127 3.12 -19.13 2.63
CA VAL A 127 2.15 -20.11 3.13
C VAL A 127 0.76 -19.75 2.62
N ASN A 128 0.09 -20.73 2.03
CA ASN A 128 -1.33 -20.67 1.71
C ASN A 128 -2.07 -21.63 2.63
N PHE A 129 -3.08 -21.14 3.32
CA PHE A 129 -3.94 -21.96 4.18
C PHE A 129 -5.35 -21.37 4.24
N ASN A 130 -6.33 -22.17 4.64
CA ASN A 130 -7.73 -21.78 4.67
C ASN A 130 -8.02 -20.82 5.85
N LEU A 131 -7.59 -19.56 5.70
CA LEU A 131 -7.87 -18.50 6.68
C LEU A 131 -9.37 -18.15 6.74
N GLU A 132 -10.14 -18.32 5.64
CA GLU A 132 -11.56 -18.05 5.60
C GLU A 132 -12.34 -18.91 6.61
N ALA A 133 -11.94 -20.18 6.81
CA ALA A 133 -12.53 -21.04 7.83
C ALA A 133 -12.24 -20.56 9.26
N LEU A 134 -11.16 -19.82 9.49
CA LEU A 134 -10.77 -19.27 10.80
C LEU A 134 -11.28 -17.85 11.04
N CYS A 135 -11.51 -17.10 9.96
CA CYS A 135 -12.04 -15.73 9.97
C CYS A 135 -13.10 -15.57 8.88
N PRO A 136 -14.29 -16.15 9.06
CA PRO A 136 -15.33 -16.18 8.02
C PRO A 136 -15.76 -14.77 7.57
N GLY A 137 -15.81 -14.54 6.26
CA GLY A 137 -16.20 -13.27 5.65
C GLY A 137 -15.14 -12.18 5.66
N GLU A 138 -13.96 -12.44 6.26
CA GLU A 138 -12.93 -11.41 6.43
C GLU A 138 -11.86 -11.42 5.33
N THR A 139 -11.68 -12.52 4.60
CA THR A 139 -10.66 -12.62 3.55
C THR A 139 -11.14 -12.08 2.20
N SER A 140 -10.22 -11.56 1.39
CA SER A 140 -10.57 -11.05 0.05
C SER A 140 -10.93 -12.17 -0.93
N ALA A 141 -10.35 -13.36 -0.77
CA ALA A 141 -10.61 -14.52 -1.62
C ALA A 141 -11.88 -15.29 -1.21
N GLY A 142 -12.34 -15.15 0.04
CA GLY A 142 -13.49 -15.89 0.54
C GLY A 142 -13.28 -17.40 0.46
N GLU A 143 -14.36 -18.13 0.16
CA GLU A 143 -14.36 -19.59 0.04
C GLU A 143 -13.53 -20.12 -1.14
N GLU A 144 -13.27 -19.31 -2.15
CA GLU A 144 -12.40 -19.67 -3.29
C GLU A 144 -10.94 -19.93 -2.87
N GLY A 145 -10.53 -19.36 -1.73
CA GLY A 145 -9.15 -19.45 -1.22
C GLY A 145 -8.16 -18.56 -1.97
N SER A 146 -6.99 -18.40 -1.40
CA SER A 146 -5.93 -17.58 -1.98
C SER A 146 -5.25 -18.31 -3.14
N ARG A 147 -4.93 -17.57 -4.22
CA ARG A 147 -4.15 -18.06 -5.36
C ARG A 147 -2.63 -18.02 -5.16
N PHE A 148 -2.17 -17.57 -4.01
CA PHE A 148 -0.76 -17.28 -3.71
C PHE A 148 -0.17 -18.35 -2.78
N GLY A 149 1.13 -18.62 -2.97
CA GLY A 149 1.90 -19.46 -2.07
C GLY A 149 1.62 -20.96 -2.20
N PHE A 150 2.27 -21.73 -1.32
CA PHE A 150 2.16 -23.19 -1.27
C PHE A 150 1.10 -23.61 -0.25
N SER A 151 0.14 -24.41 -0.68
CA SER A 151 -1.00 -24.83 0.16
C SER A 151 -0.55 -25.80 1.24
N TYR A 152 -0.95 -25.48 2.48
CA TYR A 152 -0.77 -26.34 3.63
C TYR A 152 -1.67 -27.58 3.55
N GLU A 153 -2.96 -27.38 3.25
CA GLU A 153 -3.97 -28.44 3.25
C GLU A 153 -3.74 -29.49 2.17
N THR A 154 -3.19 -29.10 1.02
CA THR A 154 -2.91 -30.04 -0.08
C THR A 154 -1.54 -30.68 0.02
N GLY A 155 -0.72 -30.29 1.00
CA GLY A 155 0.65 -30.79 1.18
C GLY A 155 1.69 -30.12 0.26
N GLU A 156 1.33 -29.12 -0.55
CA GLU A 156 2.29 -28.42 -1.40
C GLU A 156 3.33 -27.65 -0.59
N LEU A 157 2.96 -27.12 0.60
CA LEU A 157 3.92 -26.48 1.50
C LEU A 157 4.99 -27.48 1.97
N LYS A 158 4.56 -28.66 2.40
CA LYS A 158 5.49 -29.72 2.82
C LYS A 158 6.39 -30.18 1.66
N TRP A 159 5.82 -30.35 0.48
CA TRP A 159 6.58 -30.65 -0.72
C TRP A 159 7.64 -29.58 -1.02
N ALA A 160 7.31 -28.28 -0.90
CA ALA A 160 8.27 -27.19 -1.13
C ALA A 160 9.41 -27.21 -0.09
N MET A 161 9.11 -27.50 1.18
CA MET A 161 10.12 -27.70 2.23
C MET A 161 11.06 -28.88 1.90
N ASP A 162 10.51 -30.01 1.46
CA ASP A 162 11.30 -31.18 1.06
C ASP A 162 12.19 -30.89 -0.16
N GLU A 163 11.74 -30.04 -1.07
CA GLU A 163 12.57 -29.61 -2.20
C GLU A 163 13.74 -28.72 -1.76
N LEU A 164 13.55 -27.84 -0.79
CA LEU A 164 14.64 -27.05 -0.18
C LEU A 164 15.64 -27.94 0.53
N ASP A 165 15.17 -28.93 1.31
CA ASP A 165 16.01 -29.92 2.00
C ASP A 165 16.88 -30.71 1.02
N LYS A 166 16.30 -31.21 -0.08
CA LYS A 166 17.03 -31.94 -1.15
C LYS A 166 18.12 -31.07 -1.80
N MET A 167 17.94 -29.76 -1.84
CA MET A 167 18.94 -28.82 -2.34
C MET A 167 20.00 -28.45 -1.29
N GLY A 168 19.78 -28.81 -0.03
CA GLY A 168 20.60 -28.38 1.11
C GLY A 168 20.47 -26.86 1.36
N VAL A 169 19.31 -26.28 1.08
CA VAL A 169 18.98 -24.86 1.35
C VAL A 169 18.11 -24.82 2.60
N PRO A 170 18.57 -24.21 3.70
CA PRO A 170 17.76 -24.08 4.90
C PRO A 170 16.56 -23.16 4.65
N LEU A 171 15.38 -23.56 5.13
CA LEU A 171 14.22 -22.70 5.16
C LEU A 171 14.46 -21.60 6.20
N SER A 172 14.64 -20.35 5.75
CA SER A 172 14.96 -19.23 6.62
C SER A 172 13.72 -18.60 7.27
N GLY A 173 12.56 -18.64 6.62
CA GLY A 173 11.35 -18.03 7.15
C GLY A 173 10.05 -18.47 6.51
N LEU A 174 8.95 -18.01 7.07
CA LEU A 174 7.60 -18.17 6.53
C LEU A 174 6.99 -16.80 6.24
N HIS A 175 6.35 -16.68 5.08
CA HIS A 175 5.60 -15.50 4.69
C HIS A 175 4.10 -15.79 4.71
N LEU A 176 3.38 -15.18 5.66
CA LEU A 176 1.96 -15.41 5.89
C LEU A 176 1.16 -14.12 5.55
N HIS A 177 1.08 -13.77 4.27
CA HIS A 177 0.30 -12.62 3.82
C HIS A 177 -0.98 -13.05 3.13
N VAL A 178 -2.13 -12.57 3.61
CA VAL A 178 -3.46 -12.80 3.02
C VAL A 178 -4.16 -11.47 2.78
N GLY A 179 -4.78 -11.33 1.61
CA GLY A 179 -5.65 -10.17 1.32
C GLY A 179 -6.88 -10.16 2.23
N SER A 180 -7.11 -9.05 2.91
CA SER A 180 -8.21 -8.88 3.88
C SER A 180 -9.18 -7.80 3.45
N LYS A 181 -10.49 -8.07 3.61
CA LYS A 181 -11.56 -7.07 3.49
C LYS A 181 -11.65 -6.19 4.74
N THR A 182 -11.44 -6.79 5.92
CA THR A 182 -11.72 -6.17 7.22
C THR A 182 -10.49 -5.60 7.89
N ARG A 183 -9.28 -6.11 7.56
CA ARG A 183 -8.01 -5.78 8.24
C ARG A 183 -8.10 -5.94 9.75
N SER A 184 -8.91 -6.89 10.23
CA SER A 184 -9.15 -7.10 11.66
C SER A 184 -7.91 -7.66 12.35
N ILE A 185 -7.83 -7.43 13.67
CA ILE A 185 -6.79 -8.03 14.53
C ILE A 185 -6.90 -9.56 14.52
N ALA A 186 -8.12 -10.12 14.37
CA ALA A 186 -8.34 -11.55 14.33
C ALA A 186 -7.55 -12.24 13.22
N ILE A 187 -7.44 -11.61 12.06
CA ILE A 187 -6.62 -12.12 10.95
C ILE A 187 -5.17 -12.31 11.40
N TYR A 188 -4.54 -11.26 11.94
CA TYR A 188 -3.12 -11.32 12.34
C TYR A 188 -2.88 -12.29 13.49
N ARG A 189 -3.86 -12.46 14.38
CA ARG A 189 -3.87 -13.51 15.39
C ARG A 189 -3.78 -14.89 14.74
N GLN A 190 -4.59 -15.17 13.73
CA GLN A 190 -4.56 -16.47 13.05
C GLN A 190 -3.30 -16.68 12.20
N LEU A 191 -2.76 -15.63 11.58
CA LEU A 191 -1.48 -15.71 10.88
C LEU A 191 -0.34 -16.10 11.85
N ALA A 192 -0.26 -15.45 13.01
CA ALA A 192 0.73 -15.75 14.04
C ALA A 192 0.57 -17.17 14.61
N ARG A 193 -0.66 -17.60 14.91
CA ARG A 193 -0.97 -18.96 15.33
C ARG A 193 -0.58 -20.01 14.30
N MET A 194 -0.81 -19.72 13.01
CA MET A 194 -0.40 -20.63 11.94
C MET A 194 1.12 -20.76 11.86
N ALA A 195 1.87 -19.68 12.05
CA ALA A 195 3.32 -19.73 12.14
C ALA A 195 3.80 -20.66 13.28
N CYS A 196 3.22 -20.50 14.48
CA CYS A 196 3.51 -21.34 15.64
C CYS A 196 3.15 -22.82 15.38
N ARG A 197 1.99 -23.06 14.78
CA ARG A 197 1.58 -24.41 14.39
C ARG A 197 2.58 -25.06 13.44
N LEU A 198 3.00 -24.38 12.39
CA LEU A 198 3.94 -24.90 11.41
C LEU A 198 5.32 -25.17 12.03
N LYS A 199 5.78 -24.30 12.94
CA LYS A 199 7.03 -24.52 13.66
C LYS A 199 6.99 -25.81 14.46
N ARG A 200 5.93 -26.06 15.25
CA ARG A 200 5.75 -27.29 16.03
C ARG A 200 5.62 -28.54 15.16
N GLU A 201 4.79 -28.44 14.10
CA GLU A 201 4.46 -29.60 13.26
C GLU A 201 5.66 -30.12 12.47
N TYR A 202 6.52 -29.21 12.00
CA TYR A 202 7.65 -29.55 11.14
C TYR A 202 9.03 -29.34 11.81
N ASP A 203 9.06 -29.03 13.10
CA ASP A 203 10.30 -28.74 13.88
C ASP A 203 11.19 -27.70 13.20
N LEU A 204 10.59 -26.57 12.76
CA LEU A 204 11.26 -25.55 11.97
C LEU A 204 12.18 -24.67 12.82
N LYS A 205 13.37 -24.38 12.27
CA LYS A 205 14.30 -23.37 12.79
C LYS A 205 14.29 -22.18 11.85
N LEU A 206 13.57 -21.12 12.25
CA LEU A 206 13.30 -19.98 11.38
C LEU A 206 14.02 -18.73 11.90
N SER A 207 14.73 -18.05 11.02
CA SER A 207 15.38 -16.78 11.32
C SER A 207 14.42 -15.59 11.20
N TYR A 208 13.30 -15.74 10.51
CA TYR A 208 12.25 -14.71 10.44
C TYR A 208 10.84 -15.27 10.26
N ILE A 209 9.85 -14.48 10.68
CA ILE A 209 8.44 -14.65 10.35
C ILE A 209 7.97 -13.35 9.72
N ASP A 210 7.41 -13.46 8.51
CA ASP A 210 6.86 -12.35 7.75
C ASP A 210 5.33 -12.45 7.75
N LEU A 211 4.66 -11.49 8.40
CA LEU A 211 3.21 -11.43 8.49
C LEU A 211 2.58 -10.50 7.43
N GLY A 212 3.38 -10.03 6.49
CA GLY A 212 2.94 -9.21 5.38
C GLY A 212 2.40 -7.83 5.77
N GLY A 213 1.52 -7.30 4.93
CA GLY A 213 0.90 -6.00 5.10
C GLY A 213 -0.60 -6.06 5.37
N GLY A 214 -1.33 -5.00 4.99
CA GLY A 214 -2.79 -4.96 5.09
C GLY A 214 -3.34 -4.33 6.37
N TYR A 215 -2.51 -3.64 7.16
CA TYR A 215 -2.91 -2.94 8.37
C TYR A 215 -3.78 -1.71 8.08
N PHE A 216 -4.57 -1.26 9.06
CA PHE A 216 -5.15 0.08 9.03
C PHE A 216 -4.10 1.15 9.36
N GLY A 217 -4.32 2.36 8.84
CA GLY A 217 -3.57 3.57 9.18
C GLY A 217 -4.47 4.80 9.14
N GLY A 218 -4.27 5.73 10.08
CA GLY A 218 -4.93 7.04 10.10
C GLY A 218 -6.46 7.03 10.26
N MET A 219 -7.05 5.96 10.79
CA MET A 219 -8.50 5.84 11.04
C MET A 219 -8.76 5.80 12.54
N GLU A 220 -9.61 6.71 13.05
CA GLU A 220 -9.85 6.89 14.49
C GLU A 220 -10.43 5.63 15.17
N ASN A 221 -11.43 5.02 14.55
CA ASN A 221 -12.17 3.89 15.13
C ASN A 221 -11.69 2.53 14.58
N LYS A 222 -10.43 2.43 14.17
CA LYS A 222 -9.83 1.21 13.65
C LYS A 222 -8.56 0.88 14.43
N PRO A 223 -8.15 -0.40 14.46
CA PRO A 223 -6.89 -0.79 15.08
C PRO A 223 -5.72 0.01 14.53
N LYS A 224 -4.76 0.32 15.40
CA LYS A 224 -3.51 1.01 15.09
C LYS A 224 -2.34 0.04 15.17
N PHE A 225 -1.16 0.44 14.75
CA PHE A 225 0.04 -0.40 14.82
C PHE A 225 0.31 -1.01 16.21
N PRO A 226 0.18 -0.28 17.34
CA PRO A 226 0.33 -0.89 18.66
C PRO A 226 -0.60 -2.08 18.92
N ASP A 227 -1.85 -2.01 18.44
CA ASP A 227 -2.84 -3.06 18.65
C ASP A 227 -2.48 -4.34 17.88
N TYR A 228 -2.02 -4.18 16.63
CA TYR A 228 -1.56 -5.29 15.80
C TYR A 228 -0.29 -5.94 16.37
N VAL A 229 0.74 -5.12 16.64
CA VAL A 229 2.04 -5.63 17.09
C VAL A 229 1.91 -6.36 18.43
N LYS A 230 1.08 -5.82 19.35
CA LYS A 230 0.79 -6.47 20.63
C LYS A 230 0.19 -7.87 20.46
N VAL A 231 -0.86 -8.00 19.63
CA VAL A 231 -1.51 -9.30 19.40
C VAL A 231 -0.57 -10.27 18.68
N ILE A 232 0.20 -9.79 17.70
CA ILE A 232 1.21 -10.59 17.01
C ILE A 232 2.23 -11.12 18.02
N ARG A 233 2.75 -10.26 18.90
CA ARG A 233 3.72 -10.65 19.93
C ARG A 233 3.10 -11.68 20.90
N GLU A 234 1.88 -11.46 21.38
CA GLU A 234 1.21 -12.37 22.30
C GLU A 234 1.12 -13.80 21.72
N GLU A 235 0.73 -13.93 20.45
CA GLU A 235 0.57 -15.25 19.81
C GLU A 235 1.92 -15.85 19.39
N LEU A 236 2.85 -15.09 18.82
CA LEU A 236 4.15 -15.61 18.40
C LEU A 236 5.00 -16.08 19.59
N SER A 237 4.86 -15.44 20.77
CA SER A 237 5.63 -15.79 21.98
C SER A 237 5.36 -17.22 22.50
N GLU A 238 4.39 -17.96 21.95
CA GLU A 238 4.21 -19.37 22.24
C GLU A 238 5.39 -20.24 21.70
N GLU A 239 6.01 -19.84 20.60
CA GLU A 239 7.01 -20.65 19.90
C GLU A 239 8.26 -19.86 19.50
N PHE A 240 8.21 -18.54 19.45
CA PHE A 240 9.28 -17.67 18.95
C PHE A 240 9.68 -16.65 19.99
N THR A 241 10.94 -16.26 19.92
CA THR A 241 11.49 -15.14 20.74
C THR A 241 12.15 -14.10 19.85
N PRO A 242 12.17 -12.81 20.27
CA PRO A 242 12.86 -11.77 19.52
C PRO A 242 14.36 -12.02 19.36
N GLU A 243 14.98 -12.79 20.26
CA GLU A 243 16.41 -13.09 20.22
C GLU A 243 16.77 -14.04 19.07
N GLU A 244 15.84 -14.94 18.71
CA GLU A 244 16.08 -15.98 17.72
C GLU A 244 15.45 -15.66 16.36
N THR A 245 14.30 -14.93 16.37
CA THR A 245 13.48 -14.78 15.16
C THR A 245 13.13 -13.32 14.91
N MET A 246 13.46 -12.83 13.73
CA MET A 246 13.09 -11.50 13.26
C MET A 246 11.61 -11.45 12.85
N LEU A 247 10.86 -10.48 13.36
CA LEU A 247 9.50 -10.19 12.87
C LEU A 247 9.57 -9.25 11.66
N VAL A 248 9.02 -9.68 10.54
CA VAL A 248 8.87 -8.86 9.33
C VAL A 248 7.42 -8.38 9.20
N MET A 249 7.25 -7.09 8.98
CA MET A 249 5.97 -6.47 8.65
C MET A 249 6.09 -5.67 7.35
N GLU A 250 5.06 -5.75 6.48
CA GLU A 250 5.09 -5.14 5.15
C GLU A 250 4.01 -4.04 4.98
N PRO A 251 4.04 -2.98 5.76
CA PRO A 251 3.05 -1.92 5.64
C PRO A 251 3.19 -1.19 4.30
N GLY A 252 2.06 -0.92 3.68
CA GLY A 252 1.97 -0.07 2.49
C GLY A 252 0.90 0.98 2.70
N THR A 253 -0.35 0.63 2.45
CA THR A 253 -1.50 1.56 2.56
C THR A 253 -1.64 2.19 3.94
N SER A 254 -1.28 1.49 5.01
CA SER A 254 -1.35 2.02 6.38
C SER A 254 -0.43 3.21 6.63
N LEU A 255 0.71 3.27 5.95
CA LEU A 255 1.66 4.38 6.04
C LEU A 255 1.34 5.49 5.04
N ILE A 256 0.95 5.13 3.80
CA ILE A 256 0.90 6.11 2.71
C ILE A 256 -0.49 6.68 2.43
N THR A 257 -1.56 6.01 2.88
CA THR A 257 -2.92 6.53 2.67
C THR A 257 -3.19 7.78 3.50
N PRO A 258 -2.87 7.81 4.82
CA PRO A 258 -3.20 8.94 5.68
C PRO A 258 -2.57 10.27 5.29
N PRO A 259 -1.27 10.34 4.94
CA PRO A 259 -0.57 11.60 4.72
C PRO A 259 -0.80 12.24 3.35
N ILE A 260 -1.60 11.64 2.47
CA ILE A 260 -1.76 12.17 1.11
C ILE A 260 -3.19 12.62 0.88
N GLU A 261 -3.31 13.84 0.39
CA GLU A 261 -4.54 14.42 -0.14
C GLU A 261 -4.45 14.68 -1.64
N TYR A 262 -5.60 14.82 -2.29
CA TYR A 262 -5.75 15.23 -3.67
C TYR A 262 -6.59 16.50 -3.71
N LEU A 263 -6.03 17.57 -4.25
CA LEU A 263 -6.65 18.89 -4.32
C LEU A 263 -7.17 19.15 -5.72
N THR A 264 -8.43 19.56 -5.81
CA THR A 264 -9.11 19.92 -7.06
C THR A 264 -9.73 21.30 -6.98
N THR A 265 -9.93 21.92 -8.14
CA THR A 265 -10.66 23.20 -8.28
C THR A 265 -11.97 22.99 -9.03
N VAL A 266 -13.02 23.64 -8.57
CA VAL A 266 -14.30 23.72 -9.28
C VAL A 266 -14.12 24.60 -10.51
N VAL A 267 -14.33 24.04 -11.69
CA VAL A 267 -14.15 24.72 -12.98
C VAL A 267 -15.47 25.17 -13.59
N ASP A 268 -16.60 24.57 -13.19
CA ASP A 268 -17.92 24.94 -13.67
C ASP A 268 -19.02 24.41 -12.74
N THR A 269 -20.18 25.03 -12.76
CA THR A 269 -21.40 24.53 -12.09
C THR A 269 -22.58 24.57 -13.04
N LYS A 270 -23.41 23.52 -13.06
CA LYS A 270 -24.55 23.37 -13.95
C LYS A 270 -25.82 22.97 -13.22
N GLN A 271 -26.92 23.59 -13.54
CA GLN A 271 -28.22 23.12 -13.12
C GLN A 271 -28.84 22.25 -14.21
N THR A 272 -29.12 21.01 -13.89
CA THR A 272 -29.91 20.11 -14.76
C THR A 272 -31.32 19.95 -14.21
N TYR A 273 -32.18 19.23 -14.91
CA TYR A 273 -33.53 18.94 -14.41
C TYR A 273 -33.52 18.13 -13.11
N ALA A 274 -32.46 17.37 -12.86
CA ALA A 274 -32.36 16.45 -11.72
C ALA A 274 -31.40 16.91 -10.62
N ASN A 275 -30.31 17.60 -10.97
CA ASN A 275 -29.21 17.87 -10.04
C ASN A 275 -28.54 19.21 -10.27
N HIS A 276 -27.97 19.75 -9.19
CA HIS A 276 -26.92 20.76 -9.26
C HIS A 276 -25.57 20.04 -9.39
N LEU A 277 -24.92 20.20 -10.54
CA LEU A 277 -23.63 19.58 -10.84
C LEU A 277 -22.49 20.55 -10.52
N VAL A 278 -21.43 20.05 -9.91
CA VAL A 278 -20.18 20.76 -9.62
C VAL A 278 -19.06 20.04 -10.35
N VAL A 279 -18.56 20.63 -11.42
CA VAL A 279 -17.51 20.03 -12.26
C VAL A 279 -16.15 20.47 -11.73
N THR A 280 -15.26 19.53 -11.49
CA THR A 280 -13.89 19.79 -11.03
C THR A 280 -12.86 19.44 -12.11
N ASP A 281 -11.66 19.98 -11.96
CA ASP A 281 -10.50 19.63 -12.77
C ASP A 281 -9.85 18.28 -12.38
N GLY A 282 -10.31 17.63 -11.30
CA GLY A 282 -9.96 16.26 -10.90
C GLY A 282 -10.96 15.22 -11.39
N SER A 283 -10.71 13.95 -11.08
CA SER A 283 -11.57 12.84 -11.47
C SER A 283 -11.62 11.75 -10.40
N ARG A 284 -12.66 10.93 -10.44
CA ARG A 284 -12.78 9.73 -9.61
C ARG A 284 -11.59 8.78 -9.80
N ILE A 285 -11.07 8.65 -11.02
CA ILE A 285 -9.93 7.78 -11.31
C ILE A 285 -8.65 8.17 -10.55
N ASP A 286 -8.52 9.44 -10.12
CA ASP A 286 -7.37 9.92 -9.37
C ASP A 286 -7.44 9.56 -7.88
N VAL A 287 -8.63 9.45 -7.31
CA VAL A 287 -8.84 9.20 -5.86
C VAL A 287 -9.32 7.79 -5.55
N ASP A 288 -9.91 7.11 -6.53
CA ASP A 288 -10.47 5.76 -6.44
C ASP A 288 -10.35 5.01 -7.77
N PRO A 289 -9.11 4.70 -8.22
CA PRO A 289 -8.88 4.11 -9.55
C PRO A 289 -9.56 2.75 -9.75
N LEU A 290 -9.90 2.05 -8.67
CA LEU A 290 -10.62 0.77 -8.71
C LEU A 290 -12.15 0.92 -8.58
N HIS A 291 -12.65 2.14 -8.47
CA HIS A 291 -14.08 2.45 -8.30
C HIS A 291 -14.77 1.69 -7.14
N GLY A 292 -13.99 1.41 -6.09
CA GLY A 292 -14.44 0.63 -4.94
C GLY A 292 -15.02 1.44 -3.78
N LYS A 293 -14.97 2.78 -3.82
CA LYS A 293 -15.44 3.65 -2.74
C LYS A 293 -16.77 4.31 -3.08
N ASN A 294 -17.61 4.45 -2.06
CA ASN A 294 -18.89 5.17 -2.15
C ASN A 294 -18.86 6.53 -1.43
N SER A 295 -17.82 6.80 -0.65
CA SER A 295 -17.64 8.06 0.08
C SER A 295 -16.16 8.39 0.20
N TYR A 296 -15.86 9.67 0.41
CA TYR A 296 -14.50 10.19 0.53
C TYR A 296 -14.39 11.10 1.75
N PHE A 297 -13.29 11.02 2.47
CA PHE A 297 -12.91 12.09 3.40
C PHE A 297 -12.58 13.31 2.58
N HIS A 298 -13.26 14.43 2.83
CA HIS A 298 -13.07 15.64 2.05
C HIS A 298 -13.23 16.90 2.89
N LYS A 299 -12.66 17.98 2.39
CA LYS A 299 -12.88 19.34 2.87
C LYS A 299 -13.32 20.22 1.71
N LEU A 300 -14.31 21.06 1.96
CA LEU A 300 -14.74 22.12 1.01
C LEU A 300 -14.01 23.41 1.35
N LEU A 301 -13.30 23.97 0.41
CA LEU A 301 -12.46 25.15 0.56
C LEU A 301 -13.08 26.27 -0.28
N TYR A 302 -13.99 27.01 0.33
CA TYR A 302 -14.71 28.12 -0.32
C TYR A 302 -13.80 29.33 -0.50
N GLN A 303 -13.84 29.96 -1.67
CA GLN A 303 -13.21 31.26 -1.91
C GLN A 303 -14.04 32.41 -1.31
N GLY A 304 -13.42 33.57 -1.22
CA GLY A 304 -14.03 34.80 -0.70
C GLY A 304 -13.86 34.98 0.80
N THR A 305 -14.39 36.09 1.31
CA THR A 305 -14.44 36.44 2.73
C THR A 305 -15.44 35.54 3.47
N GLU A 306 -15.40 35.52 4.79
CA GLU A 306 -16.36 34.75 5.59
C GLU A 306 -17.81 35.25 5.36
N GLU A 307 -18.00 36.56 5.23
CA GLU A 307 -19.32 37.15 4.95
C GLU A 307 -19.86 36.70 3.59
N GLU A 308 -19.02 36.68 2.55
CA GLU A 308 -19.40 36.22 1.21
C GLU A 308 -19.76 34.72 1.22
N ARG A 309 -19.05 33.92 1.99
CA ARG A 309 -19.33 32.46 2.14
C ARG A 309 -20.65 32.22 2.86
N GLU A 310 -20.89 32.96 3.94
CA GLU A 310 -22.13 32.84 4.73
C GLU A 310 -23.36 33.32 3.92
N ALA A 311 -23.21 34.31 3.06
CA ALA A 311 -24.25 34.82 2.18
C ALA A 311 -24.64 33.84 1.05
N ARG A 312 -23.84 32.80 0.77
CA ARG A 312 -24.13 31.83 -0.27
C ARG A 312 -25.39 31.02 0.05
N GLN A 313 -26.17 30.72 -0.96
CA GLN A 313 -27.34 29.87 -0.85
C GLN A 313 -26.92 28.47 -0.40
N THR A 314 -27.66 27.86 0.51
CA THR A 314 -27.55 26.43 0.83
C THR A 314 -28.28 25.62 -0.23
N ILE A 315 -27.59 24.63 -0.80
CA ILE A 315 -28.12 23.73 -1.84
C ILE A 315 -28.38 22.36 -1.21
N PRO A 316 -29.60 21.82 -1.33
CA PRO A 316 -29.94 20.54 -0.73
C PRO A 316 -29.09 19.39 -1.27
N LYS A 317 -28.73 19.44 -2.56
CA LYS A 317 -27.94 18.38 -3.20
C LYS A 317 -27.05 18.95 -4.29
N GLN A 318 -25.75 18.72 -4.16
CA GLN A 318 -24.73 19.02 -5.17
C GLN A 318 -23.99 17.75 -5.54
N VAL A 319 -23.87 17.43 -6.81
CA VAL A 319 -23.16 16.25 -7.31
C VAL A 319 -21.80 16.68 -7.85
N VAL A 320 -20.75 16.25 -7.21
CA VAL A 320 -19.37 16.53 -7.64
C VAL A 320 -19.00 15.58 -8.76
N CYS A 321 -18.59 16.15 -9.90
CA CYS A 321 -18.21 15.44 -11.12
C CYS A 321 -16.77 15.74 -11.48
N GLY A 322 -16.13 14.79 -12.13
CA GLY A 322 -14.77 14.95 -12.66
C GLY A 322 -14.74 15.52 -14.09
N PHE A 323 -13.53 15.57 -14.64
CA PHE A 323 -13.23 16.15 -15.96
C PHE A 323 -13.45 15.18 -17.13
N THR A 324 -13.64 13.90 -16.86
CA THR A 324 -13.72 12.91 -17.94
C THR A 324 -15.04 12.99 -18.69
N CYS A 325 -15.07 12.44 -19.91
CA CYS A 325 -16.30 12.33 -20.70
C CYS A 325 -17.16 11.11 -20.35
N MET A 326 -16.93 10.48 -19.19
CA MET A 326 -17.71 9.35 -18.70
C MET A 326 -18.86 9.83 -17.80
N GLU A 327 -20.08 9.38 -18.04
CA GLU A 327 -21.26 9.73 -17.24
C GLU A 327 -21.14 9.28 -15.77
N ASN A 328 -20.34 8.27 -15.48
CA ASN A 328 -20.10 7.74 -14.13
C ASN A 328 -18.89 8.41 -13.42
N ASP A 329 -18.26 9.42 -14.02
CA ASP A 329 -17.24 10.23 -13.34
C ASP A 329 -17.88 11.20 -12.34
N ARG A 330 -18.61 10.62 -11.41
CA ARG A 330 -19.25 11.28 -10.28
C ARG A 330 -18.54 10.82 -9.02
N LEU A 331 -17.88 11.76 -8.35
CA LEU A 331 -17.08 11.44 -7.18
C LEU A 331 -17.96 11.15 -5.97
N PHE A 332 -18.83 12.09 -5.60
CA PHE A 332 -19.73 11.98 -4.45
C PHE A 332 -20.84 13.04 -4.50
N VAL A 333 -21.75 12.94 -3.55
CA VAL A 333 -22.83 13.90 -3.35
C VAL A 333 -22.58 14.70 -2.07
N ILE A 334 -22.78 16.00 -2.14
CA ILE A 334 -22.75 16.93 -1.02
C ILE A 334 -24.20 17.33 -0.72
N GLU A 335 -24.62 17.20 0.53
CA GLU A 335 -25.96 17.52 0.98
C GLU A 335 -25.94 18.68 1.96
N ASP A 336 -26.94 19.58 1.84
CA ASP A 336 -27.20 20.71 2.73
C ASP A 336 -25.97 21.61 3.01
N GLN A 337 -25.15 21.85 1.97
CA GLN A 337 -23.98 22.71 2.06
C GLN A 337 -24.15 23.99 1.24
N LYS A 338 -23.35 25.00 1.56
CA LYS A 338 -23.25 26.24 0.77
C LYS A 338 -22.91 25.90 -0.68
N LYS A 339 -23.52 26.64 -1.61
CA LYS A 339 -23.31 26.47 -3.05
C LYS A 339 -21.83 26.62 -3.41
N LEU A 340 -21.26 25.56 -3.99
CA LEU A 340 -19.94 25.63 -4.62
C LEU A 340 -19.99 26.47 -5.90
N GLN A 341 -18.93 27.21 -6.16
CA GLN A 341 -18.78 28.09 -7.31
C GLN A 341 -17.43 27.85 -7.98
N GLU A 342 -17.29 28.31 -9.21
CA GLU A 342 -16.02 28.31 -9.93
C GLU A 342 -14.92 28.94 -9.07
N GLY A 343 -13.76 28.26 -9.01
CA GLY A 343 -12.62 28.64 -8.20
C GLY A 343 -12.61 28.08 -6.78
N ASP A 344 -13.73 27.63 -6.21
CA ASP A 344 -13.71 26.89 -4.94
C ASP A 344 -12.90 25.61 -5.11
N ARG A 345 -12.35 25.09 -4.01
CA ARG A 345 -11.53 23.87 -4.05
C ARG A 345 -12.14 22.77 -3.21
N ILE A 346 -11.82 21.53 -3.56
CA ILE A 346 -12.18 20.34 -2.81
C ILE A 346 -10.89 19.55 -2.56
N SER A 347 -10.58 19.33 -1.28
CA SER A 347 -9.50 18.45 -0.87
C SER A 347 -10.06 17.08 -0.55
N PHE A 348 -9.62 16.05 -1.27
CA PHE A 348 -9.89 14.64 -0.97
C PHE A 348 -8.76 14.10 -0.09
N GLN A 349 -9.09 13.75 1.14
CA GLN A 349 -8.12 13.32 2.14
C GLN A 349 -7.94 11.80 2.17
N LYS A 350 -6.79 11.33 2.67
CA LYS A 350 -6.49 9.90 2.83
C LYS A 350 -6.61 9.12 1.51
N VAL A 351 -5.98 9.66 0.46
CA VAL A 351 -6.03 9.08 -0.89
C VAL A 351 -4.69 8.52 -1.37
N GLY A 352 -3.69 8.35 -0.48
CA GLY A 352 -2.35 7.96 -0.90
C GLY A 352 -2.21 6.54 -1.43
N GLY A 353 -2.98 5.60 -0.90
CA GLY A 353 -2.85 4.18 -1.27
C GLY A 353 -3.38 3.88 -2.67
N TYR A 354 -2.53 3.27 -3.50
CA TYR A 354 -2.83 2.85 -4.88
C TYR A 354 -3.18 3.96 -5.87
N THR A 355 -3.15 5.21 -5.50
CA THR A 355 -3.27 6.33 -6.43
C THR A 355 -1.95 6.56 -7.16
N ILE A 356 -1.99 7.08 -8.36
CA ILE A 356 -0.88 7.22 -9.33
C ILE A 356 -0.44 5.86 -9.90
N CYS A 357 -0.13 4.86 -9.07
CA CYS A 357 0.32 3.55 -9.53
C CYS A 357 -0.78 2.70 -10.21
N LEU A 358 -2.05 2.88 -9.84
CA LEU A 358 -3.20 2.25 -10.50
C LEU A 358 -4.09 3.25 -11.26
N THR A 359 -3.78 4.55 -11.21
CA THR A 359 -4.53 5.57 -11.95
C THR A 359 -4.24 5.42 -13.45
N PRO A 360 -5.25 5.20 -14.30
CA PRO A 360 -5.05 5.14 -15.74
C PRO A 360 -4.73 6.52 -16.30
N LEU A 361 -3.90 6.57 -17.36
CA LEU A 361 -3.67 7.77 -18.15
C LEU A 361 -4.81 7.96 -19.16
N PHE A 362 -5.98 8.34 -18.65
CA PHE A 362 -7.18 8.53 -19.45
C PHE A 362 -7.52 10.03 -19.58
N ILE A 363 -7.47 10.56 -20.80
CA ILE A 363 -7.74 11.97 -21.17
C ILE A 363 -6.67 12.94 -20.66
N ARG A 364 -6.19 12.78 -19.42
CA ARG A 364 -5.12 13.59 -18.82
C ARG A 364 -3.94 12.73 -18.40
N TYR A 365 -2.79 13.37 -18.27
CA TYR A 365 -1.57 12.78 -17.72
C TYR A 365 -1.53 12.93 -16.21
N PHE A 366 -0.50 12.34 -15.59
CA PHE A 366 -0.34 12.44 -14.14
C PHE A 366 -0.20 13.89 -13.68
N PRO A 367 -0.95 14.29 -12.64
CA PRO A 367 -0.85 15.63 -12.07
C PRO A 367 0.44 15.84 -11.30
N ALA A 368 0.72 17.08 -10.93
CA ALA A 368 1.82 17.45 -10.06
C ALA A 368 1.66 16.83 -8.67
N VAL A 369 2.80 16.60 -8.00
CA VAL A 369 2.85 16.18 -6.61
C VAL A 369 3.69 17.16 -5.81
N TYR A 370 3.13 17.65 -4.72
CA TYR A 370 3.79 18.52 -3.78
C TYR A 370 4.03 17.81 -2.45
N VAL A 371 5.01 18.28 -1.69
CA VAL A 371 5.17 17.98 -0.28
C VAL A 371 4.89 19.24 0.52
N GLU A 372 4.13 19.07 1.59
CA GLU A 372 3.90 20.10 2.60
C GLU A 372 4.77 19.80 3.82
N GLU A 373 5.48 20.82 4.30
CA GLU A 373 6.30 20.81 5.51
C GLU A 373 6.19 22.18 6.18
N ASN A 374 5.72 22.22 7.42
CA ASN A 374 5.54 23.45 8.20
C ASN A 374 4.70 24.56 7.50
N GLY A 375 3.68 24.19 6.73
CA GLY A 375 2.83 25.12 5.99
C GLY A 375 3.44 25.63 4.67
N GLU A 376 4.63 25.19 4.32
CA GLU A 376 5.29 25.48 3.04
C GLU A 376 5.15 24.30 2.08
N TYR A 377 4.88 24.61 0.81
CA TYR A 377 4.67 23.62 -0.24
C TYR A 377 5.81 23.65 -1.24
N ARG A 378 6.35 22.49 -1.57
CA ARG A 378 7.41 22.30 -2.55
C ARG A 378 7.03 21.22 -3.56
N ILE A 379 7.19 21.50 -4.84
CA ILE A 379 6.98 20.49 -5.89
C ILE A 379 8.06 19.39 -5.80
N ILE A 380 7.63 18.14 -5.87
CA ILE A 380 8.49 16.96 -5.87
C ILE A 380 8.34 16.11 -7.13
N ARG A 381 7.27 16.35 -7.88
CA ARG A 381 7.07 15.83 -9.24
C ARG A 381 6.21 16.82 -10.03
N GLU A 382 6.72 17.27 -11.16
CA GLU A 382 5.94 18.07 -12.10
C GLU A 382 4.82 17.25 -12.73
N ALA A 383 3.77 17.93 -13.18
CA ALA A 383 2.74 17.30 -13.98
C ALA A 383 3.35 16.75 -15.28
N TRP A 384 2.92 15.57 -15.69
CA TRP A 384 3.33 15.02 -16.98
C TRP A 384 2.70 15.80 -18.12
N THR A 385 3.46 15.87 -19.22
CA THR A 385 3.06 16.49 -20.49
C THR A 385 3.02 15.43 -21.59
N ALA A 386 2.70 15.84 -22.80
CA ALA A 386 2.80 14.97 -23.97
C ALA A 386 4.24 14.45 -24.20
N GLN A 387 5.26 15.14 -23.66
CA GLN A 387 6.66 14.71 -23.79
C GLN A 387 6.90 13.42 -23.00
N GLU A 388 6.49 13.34 -21.73
CA GLU A 388 6.66 12.13 -20.92
C GLU A 388 5.81 10.98 -21.46
N TYR A 389 4.59 11.27 -21.92
CA TYR A 389 3.70 10.27 -22.51
C TYR A 389 4.26 9.64 -23.77
N SER A 390 4.93 10.43 -24.61
CA SER A 390 5.48 9.99 -25.90
C SER A 390 6.86 9.34 -25.80
N GLN A 391 7.45 9.28 -24.59
CA GLN A 391 8.79 8.70 -24.39
C GLN A 391 8.87 7.28 -24.93
N LYS A 392 9.99 6.97 -25.63
CA LYS A 392 10.27 5.67 -26.27
C LYS A 392 9.28 5.25 -27.35
N SER A 393 8.39 6.14 -27.80
CA SER A 393 7.55 5.87 -28.97
C SER A 393 8.41 6.00 -30.24
N LEU A 394 8.18 5.09 -31.20
CA LEU A 394 8.82 5.12 -32.52
C LEU A 394 7.75 5.52 -33.54
N TYR A 395 8.09 6.46 -34.45
CA TYR A 395 7.19 6.99 -35.49
C TYR A 395 7.69 6.60 -36.88
#